data_73a258cec3787b0f68791db94ee54b29
#
_entry.id   73a258cec3787b0f68791db94ee54b29
#
_cell.length_a   1.000
_cell.length_b   1.000
_cell.length_c   1.000
_cell.angle_alpha   90.00
_cell.angle_beta   90.00
_cell.angle_gamma   90.00
#
_symmetry.space_group_name_H-M   'P 1'
#
loop_
_entity.id
_entity.type
_entity.pdbx_description
1 polymer ?
#
loop_
_entity_poly.entity_id
_entity_poly.type
_entity_poly.pdbx_seq_one_letter_code
_entity_poly.pdbx_strand_id
1 'polypeptide(L)'
;MASSSNDATPTTLFDLLNNSLLLRNIAPHLPVSSLFSLARVSKDFFDLVTSSPDAFRYLDLSAVKSAAAPSPKPLDAGGISWRAERMDEALTEDEFYSGPLRGIFSRLQKRDILKNVYTLVLDGLSVPADLVREIIVEDRFNVRILSIRECTHLNERKLMQVLKYAVRPTRPPGTPKLKGLYLFGPKDPSPMDVVSKPQRSPPRTPENIGGVMASQGAQIGAEWNQKSSEALNTALARSEHKWYQTAGRVLPKRPSLEWAETLKSCEGIIYFDAVLCRGPRHNIETAYTQGSTPHPKSFLGPAVASIALGPTGCQSCHTCPEGPAVFGKSPANHLPLLSPPPSCSSTVQAAQRPSSVPGSPPPVLVARCEECLRGRWCERCNKWWDEDCYLGSANTIAGMTLTTMQQTEQFQSIANGNGHPSKDIKAHQRSNTPPGVKRDCFGCGPTCVDCKELYIRSCHKCRNEYCILDNDGSSSIACDWCNYSGRRTVELY
;
A
#
# COMPACT_ATOMS: atom_id res chain seq x y z
N MET A 1 -42.35 41.05 -37.64
CA MET A 1 -41.91 39.95 -36.79
C MET A 1 -40.65 39.39 -37.37
N ALA A 2 -39.49 39.82 -36.86
CA ALA A 2 -38.18 39.30 -37.27
C ALA A 2 -37.82 38.16 -36.31
N SER A 3 -37.81 36.94 -36.84
CA SER A 3 -37.30 35.77 -36.16
C SER A 3 -35.76 35.87 -36.08
N SER A 4 -35.24 36.24 -34.90
CA SER A 4 -33.82 36.10 -34.60
C SER A 4 -33.50 34.62 -34.52
N SER A 5 -32.95 34.06 -35.60
CA SER A 5 -32.28 32.77 -35.55
C SER A 5 -31.05 32.94 -34.66
N ASN A 6 -31.09 32.37 -33.44
CA ASN A 6 -29.92 32.13 -32.62
C ASN A 6 -29.10 31.07 -33.37
N ASP A 7 -28.24 31.46 -34.30
CA ASP A 7 -27.15 30.62 -34.79
C ASP A 7 -26.15 30.45 -33.63
N ALA A 8 -26.40 29.48 -32.75
CA ALA A 8 -25.45 29.03 -31.79
C ALA A 8 -24.29 28.39 -32.55
N THR A 9 -23.18 29.11 -32.68
CA THR A 9 -21.93 28.57 -33.24
C THR A 9 -21.58 27.28 -32.49
N PRO A 10 -21.22 26.21 -33.22
CA PRO A 10 -20.90 24.93 -32.56
C PRO A 10 -19.74 25.14 -31.60
N THR A 11 -19.90 24.68 -30.35
CA THR A 11 -18.87 24.78 -29.33
C THR A 11 -17.63 24.01 -29.77
N THR A 12 -16.51 24.70 -29.92
CA THR A 12 -15.25 24.11 -30.38
C THR A 12 -14.53 23.45 -29.21
N LEU A 13 -13.58 22.54 -29.49
CA LEU A 13 -12.70 21.97 -28.49
C LEU A 13 -11.94 23.07 -27.71
N PHE A 14 -11.55 24.14 -28.38
CA PHE A 14 -10.88 25.27 -27.75
C PHE A 14 -11.79 25.96 -26.73
N ASP A 15 -13.05 26.21 -27.08
CA ASP A 15 -14.02 26.81 -26.15
C ASP A 15 -14.23 25.97 -24.92
N LEU A 16 -14.29 24.64 -25.06
CA LEU A 16 -14.39 23.71 -23.93
C LEU A 16 -13.15 23.78 -23.04
N LEU A 17 -11.96 23.71 -23.62
CA LEU A 17 -10.71 23.70 -22.86
C LEU A 17 -10.33 25.08 -22.32
N ASN A 18 -10.83 26.15 -22.87
CA ASN A 18 -10.66 27.50 -22.34
C ASN A 18 -11.43 27.75 -21.04
N ASN A 19 -12.40 26.87 -20.74
CA ASN A 19 -13.03 26.85 -19.42
C ASN A 19 -12.07 26.22 -18.42
N SER A 20 -11.62 27.02 -17.45
CA SER A 20 -10.65 26.60 -16.44
C SER A 20 -11.11 25.39 -15.59
N LEU A 21 -12.41 25.27 -15.33
CA LEU A 21 -12.96 24.14 -14.58
C LEU A 21 -12.88 22.85 -15.40
N LEU A 22 -13.18 22.91 -16.70
CA LEU A 22 -13.07 21.76 -17.58
C LEU A 22 -11.60 21.37 -17.79
N LEU A 23 -10.74 22.35 -18.10
CA LEU A 23 -9.31 22.12 -18.28
C LEU A 23 -8.69 21.48 -17.05
N ARG A 24 -9.00 21.97 -15.85
CA ARG A 24 -8.52 21.44 -14.58
C ARG A 24 -8.90 19.98 -14.35
N ASN A 25 -10.07 19.56 -14.83
CA ASN A 25 -10.53 18.17 -14.68
C ASN A 25 -10.02 17.25 -15.80
N ILE A 26 -9.75 17.79 -16.99
CA ILE A 26 -9.30 17.01 -18.15
C ILE A 26 -7.78 16.86 -18.19
N ALA A 27 -7.03 17.95 -17.94
CA ALA A 27 -5.58 17.98 -18.10
C ALA A 27 -4.84 16.89 -17.30
N PRO A 28 -5.20 16.53 -16.06
CA PRO A 28 -4.54 15.48 -15.30
C PRO A 28 -4.63 14.09 -15.91
N HIS A 29 -5.63 13.85 -16.74
CA HIS A 29 -5.84 12.56 -17.42
C HIS A 29 -5.10 12.48 -18.78
N LEU A 30 -4.49 13.58 -19.21
CA LEU A 30 -3.69 13.62 -20.42
C LEU A 30 -2.20 13.42 -20.09
N PRO A 31 -1.50 12.53 -20.80
CA PRO A 31 -0.06 12.45 -20.67
C PRO A 31 0.59 13.77 -21.08
N VAL A 32 1.70 14.11 -20.44
CA VAL A 32 2.43 15.37 -20.66
C VAL A 32 2.77 15.58 -22.14
N SER A 33 3.09 14.51 -22.88
CA SER A 33 3.31 14.55 -24.32
C SER A 33 2.09 15.03 -25.10
N SER A 34 0.88 14.62 -24.70
CA SER A 34 -0.36 15.04 -25.35
C SER A 34 -0.67 16.51 -25.11
N LEU A 35 -0.39 17.04 -23.91
CA LEU A 35 -0.53 18.47 -23.63
C LEU A 35 0.42 19.31 -24.51
N PHE A 36 1.67 18.88 -24.65
CA PHE A 36 2.60 19.57 -25.56
C PHE A 36 2.26 19.39 -27.05
N SER A 37 1.64 18.26 -27.42
CA SER A 37 1.14 18.07 -28.77
C SER A 37 -0.03 19.01 -29.05
N LEU A 38 -0.95 19.19 -28.11
CA LEU A 38 -2.05 20.14 -28.19
C LEU A 38 -1.52 21.57 -28.35
N ALA A 39 -0.50 21.96 -27.58
CA ALA A 39 0.15 23.27 -27.70
C ALA A 39 0.78 23.55 -29.08
N ARG A 40 1.02 22.49 -29.89
CA ARG A 40 1.59 22.64 -31.26
C ARG A 40 0.54 22.78 -32.36
N VAL A 41 -0.74 22.62 -32.01
CA VAL A 41 -1.84 22.68 -33.01
C VAL A 41 -2.09 24.10 -33.50
N SER A 42 -2.14 25.07 -32.56
CA SER A 42 -2.34 26.49 -32.89
C SER A 42 -1.72 27.42 -31.85
N LYS A 43 -1.65 28.70 -32.12
CA LYS A 43 -1.21 29.72 -31.18
C LYS A 43 -2.13 29.79 -29.97
N ASP A 44 -3.43 29.71 -30.17
CA ASP A 44 -4.41 29.76 -29.08
C ASP A 44 -4.26 28.59 -28.13
N PHE A 45 -4.06 27.37 -28.66
CA PHE A 45 -3.76 26.19 -27.82
C PHE A 45 -2.39 26.30 -27.15
N PHE A 46 -1.41 26.91 -27.82
CA PHE A 46 -0.10 27.16 -27.21
C PHE A 46 -0.25 28.07 -25.99
N ASP A 47 -0.95 29.19 -26.17
CA ASP A 47 -1.19 30.16 -25.09
C ASP A 47 -2.05 29.55 -23.98
N LEU A 48 -3.07 28.78 -24.32
CA LEU A 48 -3.88 28.05 -23.34
C LEU A 48 -3.04 27.11 -22.50
N VAL A 49 -2.21 26.27 -23.10
CA VAL A 49 -1.43 25.26 -22.40
C VAL A 49 -0.28 25.88 -21.59
N THR A 50 0.37 26.95 -22.11
CA THR A 50 1.54 27.54 -21.43
C THR A 50 1.17 28.59 -20.38
N SER A 51 0.07 29.34 -20.63
CA SER A 51 -0.31 30.45 -19.75
C SER A 51 -1.35 30.06 -18.71
N SER A 52 -2.15 28.99 -18.95
CA SER A 52 -3.14 28.55 -17.98
C SER A 52 -2.47 27.87 -16.76
N PRO A 53 -2.78 28.32 -15.53
CA PRO A 53 -2.28 27.68 -14.32
C PRO A 53 -2.83 26.27 -14.12
N ASP A 54 -3.92 25.91 -14.80
CA ASP A 54 -4.62 24.64 -14.59
C ASP A 54 -4.12 23.50 -15.49
N ALA A 55 -3.38 23.82 -16.58
CA ALA A 55 -2.90 22.81 -17.53
C ALA A 55 -1.85 21.86 -16.92
N PHE A 56 -0.96 22.35 -16.09
CA PHE A 56 0.12 21.57 -15.45
C PHE A 56 0.01 21.49 -13.93
N ARG A 57 -1.17 21.72 -13.37
CA ARG A 57 -1.39 21.63 -11.95
C ARG A 57 -1.04 20.24 -11.37
N TYR A 58 -1.33 19.21 -12.14
CA TYR A 58 -0.92 17.83 -11.91
C TYR A 58 0.12 17.46 -12.96
N LEU A 59 1.32 17.14 -12.52
CA LEU A 59 2.42 16.76 -13.42
C LEU A 59 2.94 15.37 -13.04
N ASP A 60 2.70 14.41 -13.92
CA ASP A 60 3.22 13.06 -13.79
C ASP A 60 4.37 12.84 -14.77
N LEU A 61 5.56 12.61 -14.24
CA LEU A 61 6.78 12.33 -15.03
C LEU A 61 7.17 10.85 -15.00
N SER A 62 6.46 10.00 -14.27
CA SER A 62 6.79 8.58 -14.09
C SER A 62 6.87 7.81 -15.41
N ALA A 63 5.99 8.15 -16.37
CA ALA A 63 5.92 7.54 -17.69
C ALA A 63 6.78 8.25 -18.76
N VAL A 64 7.48 9.33 -18.40
CA VAL A 64 8.25 10.15 -19.36
C VAL A 64 9.63 9.54 -19.56
N LYS A 65 9.88 8.95 -20.74
CA LYS A 65 11.17 8.28 -21.05
C LYS A 65 12.40 9.16 -20.83
N SER A 66 12.33 10.46 -21.10
CA SER A 66 13.43 11.40 -20.89
C SER A 66 13.68 11.75 -19.42
N ALA A 67 12.77 11.37 -18.51
CA ALA A 67 12.95 11.54 -17.08
C ALA A 67 13.69 10.36 -16.43
N ALA A 68 13.70 9.20 -17.11
CA ALA A 68 14.42 8.03 -16.64
C ALA A 68 15.93 8.25 -16.79
N ALA A 69 16.68 7.90 -15.75
CA ALA A 69 18.13 7.83 -15.86
C ALA A 69 18.51 6.78 -16.92
N PRO A 70 19.54 7.01 -17.72
CA PRO A 70 20.01 6.00 -18.66
C PRO A 70 20.32 4.73 -17.86
N SER A 71 19.71 3.61 -18.26
CA SER A 71 19.99 2.31 -17.67
C SER A 71 21.51 2.11 -17.72
N PRO A 72 22.18 1.71 -16.64
CA PRO A 72 23.56 1.30 -16.69
C PRO A 72 23.60 0.04 -17.56
N LYS A 73 23.77 0.21 -18.87
CA LYS A 73 24.23 -0.89 -19.71
C LYS A 73 25.55 -1.36 -19.08
N PRO A 74 25.77 -2.68 -18.93
CA PRO A 74 27.04 -3.16 -18.41
C PRO A 74 28.14 -2.50 -19.23
N LEU A 75 28.98 -1.73 -18.55
CA LEU A 75 30.00 -0.86 -19.13
C LEU A 75 31.22 -1.65 -19.66
N ASP A 76 31.09 -2.95 -19.85
CA ASP A 76 32.18 -3.84 -20.30
C ASP A 76 32.32 -3.97 -21.81
N ALA A 77 31.67 -3.10 -22.59
CA ALA A 77 32.01 -2.95 -23.98
C ALA A 77 33.12 -1.90 -24.16
N GLY A 78 34.30 -2.10 -23.54
CA GLY A 78 35.54 -1.45 -23.92
C GLY A 78 35.77 0.00 -23.48
N GLY A 79 35.35 0.42 -22.29
CA GLY A 79 35.45 1.84 -22.03
C GLY A 79 35.58 2.33 -20.59
N ILE A 80 36.64 1.96 -19.89
CA ILE A 80 37.09 2.72 -18.70
C ILE A 80 37.43 4.17 -19.07
N SER A 81 37.84 4.46 -20.31
CA SER A 81 38.27 5.78 -20.74
C SER A 81 37.12 6.79 -20.88
N TRP A 82 35.91 6.42 -21.37
CA TRP A 82 34.85 7.39 -21.54
C TRP A 82 34.14 7.76 -20.23
N ARG A 83 34.25 6.92 -19.19
CA ARG A 83 33.83 7.26 -17.82
C ARG A 83 34.71 8.35 -17.24
N ALA A 84 36.01 8.28 -17.51
CA ALA A 84 36.96 9.30 -17.08
C ALA A 84 36.79 10.61 -17.88
N GLU A 85 36.42 10.54 -19.16
CA GLU A 85 36.25 11.73 -20.00
C GLU A 85 34.89 12.46 -19.80
N ARG A 86 33.86 11.79 -19.25
CA ARG A 86 32.55 12.40 -19.01
C ARG A 86 32.19 12.62 -17.55
N MET A 87 32.90 12.03 -16.63
CA MET A 87 32.89 12.48 -15.24
C MET A 87 33.91 13.62 -15.14
N ASP A 88 33.51 14.81 -15.54
CA ASP A 88 34.10 16.02 -14.99
C ASP A 88 34.18 15.78 -13.49
N GLU A 89 35.37 15.91 -12.92
CA GLU A 89 35.66 15.68 -11.49
C GLU A 89 34.78 16.50 -10.53
N ALA A 90 33.89 17.32 -11.09
CA ALA A 90 32.97 18.20 -10.39
C ALA A 90 31.54 17.66 -10.19
N LEU A 91 31.09 16.57 -10.88
CA LEU A 91 29.73 16.07 -10.74
C LEU A 91 29.65 14.97 -9.68
N THR A 92 28.87 15.21 -8.64
CA THR A 92 28.54 14.17 -7.67
C THR A 92 27.64 13.11 -8.31
N GLU A 93 27.67 11.88 -7.76
CA GLU A 93 26.80 10.78 -8.21
C GLU A 93 25.31 11.19 -8.16
N ASP A 94 24.91 11.91 -7.13
CA ASP A 94 23.54 12.44 -6.97
C ASP A 94 23.17 13.44 -8.08
N GLU A 95 24.11 14.27 -8.54
CA GLU A 95 23.89 15.19 -9.66
C GLU A 95 23.76 14.47 -10.99
N PHE A 96 24.55 13.44 -11.22
CA PHE A 96 24.46 12.62 -12.41
C PHE A 96 23.08 11.95 -12.53
N TYR A 97 22.63 11.28 -11.47
CA TYR A 97 21.34 10.60 -11.47
C TYR A 97 20.12 11.56 -11.50
N SER A 98 20.26 12.75 -10.98
CA SER A 98 19.20 13.79 -11.06
C SER A 98 19.21 14.59 -12.37
N GLY A 99 20.26 14.47 -13.18
CA GLY A 99 20.45 15.23 -14.42
C GLY A 99 19.23 15.27 -15.35
N PRO A 100 18.62 14.13 -15.71
CA PRO A 100 17.42 14.11 -16.56
C PRO A 100 16.27 14.95 -16.01
N LEU A 101 15.95 14.80 -14.72
CA LEU A 101 14.87 15.57 -14.06
C LEU A 101 15.21 17.05 -13.94
N ARG A 102 16.44 17.40 -13.57
CA ARG A 102 16.90 18.80 -13.55
C ARG A 102 16.81 19.46 -14.91
N GLY A 103 17.15 18.72 -15.99
CA GLY A 103 16.97 19.18 -17.35
C GLY A 103 15.51 19.46 -17.72
N ILE A 104 14.60 18.62 -17.30
CA ILE A 104 13.16 18.84 -17.48
C ILE A 104 12.70 20.05 -16.67
N PHE A 105 13.04 20.14 -15.40
CA PHE A 105 12.65 21.28 -14.55
C PHE A 105 13.18 22.62 -15.07
N SER A 106 14.41 22.65 -15.57
CA SER A 106 14.98 23.87 -16.19
C SER A 106 14.17 24.32 -17.43
N ARG A 107 13.71 23.36 -18.25
CA ARG A 107 12.85 23.67 -19.42
C ARG A 107 11.47 24.17 -19.01
N LEU A 108 10.87 23.57 -17.99
CA LEU A 108 9.58 23.98 -17.45
C LEU A 108 9.66 25.35 -16.75
N GLN A 109 10.78 25.61 -16.08
CA GLN A 109 11.04 26.91 -15.45
C GLN A 109 11.15 28.05 -16.47
N LYS A 110 11.83 27.83 -17.59
CA LYS A 110 11.92 28.84 -18.68
C LYS A 110 10.55 29.26 -19.23
N ARG A 111 9.51 28.45 -19.01
CA ARG A 111 8.13 28.72 -19.43
C ARG A 111 7.21 29.05 -18.26
N ASP A 112 7.77 29.32 -17.06
CA ASP A 112 7.04 29.57 -15.81
C ASP A 112 6.04 28.47 -15.39
N ILE A 113 6.10 27.30 -15.98
CA ILE A 113 5.18 26.18 -15.72
C ILE A 113 5.35 25.64 -14.29
N LEU A 114 6.58 25.57 -13.78
CA LEU A 114 6.86 25.00 -12.45
C LEU A 114 6.11 25.68 -11.31
N LYS A 115 5.81 26.95 -11.43
CA LYS A 115 5.03 27.71 -10.42
C LYS A 115 3.59 27.23 -10.31
N ASN A 116 3.07 26.61 -11.39
CA ASN A 116 1.70 26.11 -11.48
C ASN A 116 1.57 24.63 -11.11
N VAL A 117 2.69 23.93 -10.87
CA VAL A 117 2.69 22.52 -10.48
C VAL A 117 2.41 22.41 -8.98
N TYR A 118 1.24 21.84 -8.62
CA TYR A 118 0.86 21.60 -7.24
C TYR A 118 0.99 20.13 -6.85
N THR A 119 0.74 19.21 -7.77
CA THR A 119 0.96 17.78 -7.57
C THR A 119 2.02 17.30 -8.55
N LEU A 120 3.10 16.75 -8.03
CA LEU A 120 4.25 16.24 -8.80
C LEU A 120 4.44 14.76 -8.51
N VAL A 121 4.41 13.93 -9.56
CA VAL A 121 4.62 12.48 -9.46
C VAL A 121 5.93 12.11 -10.17
N LEU A 122 6.84 11.50 -9.41
CA LEU A 122 8.18 11.07 -9.83
C LEU A 122 8.40 9.58 -9.59
N ASP A 123 7.34 8.80 -9.41
CA ASP A 123 7.39 7.40 -8.99
C ASP A 123 8.26 6.54 -9.93
N GLY A 124 9.12 5.72 -9.34
CA GLY A 124 10.03 4.83 -10.05
C GLY A 124 11.19 5.52 -10.78
N LEU A 125 11.34 6.84 -10.65
CA LEU A 125 12.44 7.59 -11.25
C LEU A 125 13.66 7.64 -10.31
N SER A 126 14.76 8.13 -10.84
CA SER A 126 15.97 8.40 -10.06
C SER A 126 15.85 9.75 -9.37
N VAL A 127 15.62 9.75 -8.05
CA VAL A 127 15.35 10.96 -7.26
C VAL A 127 16.26 10.99 -6.03
N PRO A 128 17.45 11.59 -6.14
CA PRO A 128 18.30 11.82 -4.97
C PRO A 128 17.64 12.76 -3.94
N ALA A 129 18.00 12.62 -2.68
CA ALA A 129 17.44 13.42 -1.59
C ALA A 129 17.69 14.94 -1.76
N ASP A 130 18.78 15.33 -2.41
CA ASP A 130 19.10 16.73 -2.70
C ASP A 130 18.09 17.34 -3.68
N LEU A 131 17.63 16.58 -4.68
CA LEU A 131 16.57 17.03 -5.58
C LEU A 131 15.24 17.24 -4.83
N VAL A 132 14.92 16.36 -3.87
CA VAL A 132 13.73 16.53 -3.01
C VAL A 132 13.88 17.80 -2.16
N ARG A 133 15.07 18.06 -1.64
CA ARG A 133 15.37 19.31 -0.90
C ARG A 133 15.13 20.54 -1.77
N GLU A 134 15.60 20.56 -3.01
CA GLU A 134 15.35 21.65 -3.95
C GLU A 134 13.85 21.88 -4.16
N ILE A 135 13.08 20.80 -4.39
CA ILE A 135 11.62 20.87 -4.58
C ILE A 135 10.89 21.44 -3.36
N ILE A 136 11.37 21.15 -2.14
CA ILE A 136 10.73 21.60 -0.90
C ILE A 136 11.11 23.05 -0.54
N VAL A 137 12.36 23.45 -0.81
CA VAL A 137 12.94 24.69 -0.29
C VAL A 137 12.92 25.82 -1.31
N GLU A 138 13.10 25.52 -2.59
CA GLU A 138 13.23 26.57 -3.61
C GLU A 138 11.89 27.17 -4.04
N ASP A 139 11.83 28.49 -4.13
CA ASP A 139 10.62 29.24 -4.46
C ASP A 139 10.10 29.01 -5.88
N ARG A 140 10.96 28.51 -6.78
CA ARG A 140 10.55 28.13 -8.15
C ARG A 140 9.53 26.99 -8.18
N PHE A 141 9.45 26.19 -7.12
CA PHE A 141 8.48 25.12 -6.97
C PHE A 141 7.30 25.56 -6.12
N ASN A 142 6.10 25.11 -6.49
CA ASN A 142 4.88 25.32 -5.71
C ASN A 142 4.19 23.99 -5.36
N VAL A 143 5.00 22.95 -5.22
CA VAL A 143 4.52 21.59 -5.00
C VAL A 143 3.90 21.43 -3.63
N ARG A 144 2.64 20.99 -3.60
CA ARG A 144 1.89 20.70 -2.36
C ARG A 144 1.80 19.22 -2.07
N ILE A 145 1.72 18.41 -3.12
CA ILE A 145 1.72 16.94 -3.05
C ILE A 145 2.85 16.42 -3.92
N LEU A 146 3.73 15.64 -3.34
CA LEU A 146 4.86 15.00 -4.02
C LEU A 146 4.74 13.48 -3.88
N SER A 147 4.88 12.76 -4.99
CA SER A 147 4.99 11.30 -4.99
C SER A 147 6.37 10.87 -5.47
N ILE A 148 7.06 10.10 -4.63
CA ILE A 148 8.41 9.57 -4.87
C ILE A 148 8.48 8.08 -4.48
N ARG A 149 7.41 7.33 -4.78
CA ARG A 149 7.30 5.91 -4.46
C ARG A 149 8.22 5.07 -5.36
N GLU A 150 8.86 4.07 -4.79
CA GLU A 150 9.77 3.17 -5.51
C GLU A 150 10.88 3.90 -6.31
N CYS A 151 11.26 5.10 -5.87
CA CYS A 151 12.36 5.83 -6.50
C CYS A 151 13.70 5.17 -6.25
N THR A 152 14.55 5.18 -7.29
CA THR A 152 15.93 4.75 -7.18
C THR A 152 16.84 5.88 -6.69
N HIS A 153 18.00 5.54 -6.13
CA HIS A 153 19.01 6.49 -5.63
C HIS A 153 18.50 7.45 -4.53
N LEU A 154 17.37 7.12 -3.89
CA LEU A 154 16.82 7.90 -2.78
C LEU A 154 17.49 7.48 -1.47
N ASN A 155 18.31 8.36 -0.90
CA ASN A 155 18.86 8.16 0.44
C ASN A 155 17.82 8.56 1.50
N GLU A 156 17.18 7.55 2.11
CA GLU A 156 16.11 7.76 3.09
C GLU A 156 16.59 8.57 4.32
N ARG A 157 17.84 8.39 4.78
CA ARG A 157 18.37 9.14 5.92
C ARG A 157 18.54 10.63 5.61
N LYS A 158 19.11 10.95 4.43
CA LYS A 158 19.19 12.34 3.98
C LYS A 158 17.79 12.95 3.83
N LEU A 159 16.84 12.19 3.27
CA LEU A 159 15.44 12.64 3.13
C LEU A 159 14.81 12.95 4.49
N MET A 160 14.95 12.08 5.49
CA MET A 160 14.46 12.33 6.85
C MET A 160 15.05 13.62 7.46
N GLN A 161 16.33 13.87 7.24
CA GLN A 161 16.98 15.11 7.69
C GLN A 161 16.39 16.34 6.98
N VAL A 162 16.18 16.26 5.67
CA VAL A 162 15.53 17.34 4.89
C VAL A 162 14.13 17.62 5.40
N LEU A 163 13.34 16.59 5.66
CA LEU A 163 11.98 16.74 6.19
C LEU A 163 11.99 17.35 7.61
N LYS A 164 12.80 16.83 8.53
CA LYS A 164 12.94 17.39 9.88
C LYS A 164 13.37 18.86 9.84
N TYR A 165 14.28 19.21 8.95
CA TYR A 165 14.69 20.61 8.76
C TYR A 165 13.55 21.47 8.20
N ALA A 166 12.79 20.99 7.23
CA ALA A 166 11.69 21.74 6.62
C ALA A 166 10.55 22.04 7.61
N VAL A 167 10.31 21.15 8.58
CA VAL A 167 9.24 21.32 9.58
C VAL A 167 9.70 21.94 10.90
N ARG A 168 10.97 22.35 11.02
CA ARG A 168 11.50 22.92 12.25
C ARG A 168 10.66 24.09 12.78
N PRO A 169 10.58 24.32 14.10
CA PRO A 169 9.77 25.41 14.69
C PRO A 169 10.16 26.83 14.20
N THR A 170 11.43 27.02 13.87
CA THR A 170 11.97 28.32 13.41
C THR A 170 11.78 28.57 11.91
N ARG A 171 10.97 27.73 11.20
CA ARG A 171 10.73 27.92 9.77
C ARG A 171 9.96 29.21 9.48
N PRO A 172 10.14 29.82 8.30
CA PRO A 172 9.33 30.95 7.86
C PRO A 172 7.84 30.59 7.81
N PRO A 173 6.93 31.54 8.12
CA PRO A 173 5.49 31.28 8.01
C PRO A 173 5.10 30.89 6.58
N GLY A 174 4.16 29.96 6.45
CA GLY A 174 3.73 29.43 5.15
C GLY A 174 4.62 28.35 4.52
N THR A 175 5.76 28.04 5.14
CA THR A 175 6.67 26.97 4.70
C THR A 175 6.55 25.71 5.58
N PRO A 176 6.86 24.52 5.08
CA PRO A 176 7.03 24.19 3.66
C PRO A 176 5.71 24.28 2.88
N LYS A 177 5.79 24.54 1.57
CA LYS A 177 4.63 24.47 0.67
C LYS A 177 4.10 23.04 0.55
N LEU A 178 5.00 22.06 0.66
CA LEU A 178 4.67 20.64 0.66
C LEU A 178 3.76 20.28 1.84
N LYS A 179 2.64 19.64 1.53
CA LYS A 179 1.64 19.18 2.51
C LYS A 179 1.42 17.68 2.49
N GLY A 180 1.70 17.01 1.39
CA GLY A 180 1.56 15.57 1.25
C GLY A 180 2.76 14.94 0.56
N LEU A 181 3.24 13.84 1.10
CA LEU A 181 4.36 13.06 0.55
C LEU A 181 3.99 11.57 0.47
N TYR A 182 4.00 11.04 -0.74
CA TYR A 182 3.86 9.60 -1.01
C TYR A 182 5.25 8.99 -1.12
N LEU A 183 5.53 7.99 -0.30
CA LEU A 183 6.84 7.37 -0.19
C LEU A 183 6.79 5.86 0.09
N PHE A 184 5.87 5.42 0.95
CA PHE A 184 5.87 4.08 1.56
C PHE A 184 5.12 3.05 0.73
N GLY A 185 4.06 3.47 0.04
CA GLY A 185 3.23 2.60 -0.78
C GLY A 185 3.91 2.20 -2.10
N PRO A 186 3.38 1.18 -2.79
CA PRO A 186 3.80 0.87 -4.15
C PRO A 186 3.36 1.99 -5.12
N LYS A 187 4.10 2.15 -6.21
CA LYS A 187 3.67 3.03 -7.31
C LYS A 187 2.36 2.52 -7.93
N ASP A 188 1.61 3.43 -8.49
CA ASP A 188 0.38 3.06 -9.19
C ASP A 188 0.69 2.28 -10.48
N PRO A 189 -0.09 1.24 -10.79
CA PRO A 189 0.10 0.50 -12.03
C PRO A 189 -0.14 1.43 -13.23
N SER A 190 0.73 1.34 -14.23
CA SER A 190 0.51 2.04 -15.49
C SER A 190 -0.80 1.54 -16.14
N PRO A 191 -1.55 2.41 -16.83
CA PRO A 191 -2.73 1.99 -17.60
C PRO A 191 -2.46 0.82 -18.56
N MET A 192 -1.24 0.71 -19.08
CA MET A 192 -0.79 -0.39 -19.93
C MET A 192 -0.59 -1.71 -19.16
N ASP A 193 -0.17 -1.65 -17.89
CA ASP A 193 0.09 -2.83 -17.07
C ASP A 193 -1.21 -3.51 -16.60
N VAL A 194 -2.30 -2.74 -16.51
CA VAL A 194 -3.62 -3.25 -16.11
C VAL A 194 -4.22 -4.17 -17.17
N VAL A 195 -3.91 -3.92 -18.45
CA VAL A 195 -4.43 -4.70 -19.58
C VAL A 195 -3.67 -6.01 -19.79
N SER A 196 -2.42 -6.12 -19.34
CA SER A 196 -1.50 -7.20 -19.71
C SER A 196 -1.34 -8.32 -18.69
N LYS A 197 -1.91 -8.23 -17.48
CA LYS A 197 -1.83 -9.30 -16.47
C LYS A 197 -3.17 -10.00 -16.30
N PRO A 198 -3.36 -11.22 -16.88
CA PRO A 198 -4.48 -12.05 -16.48
C PRO A 198 -4.31 -12.41 -15.00
N GLN A 199 -5.19 -11.90 -14.14
CA GLN A 199 -5.24 -12.28 -12.73
C GLN A 199 -5.49 -13.79 -12.67
N ARG A 200 -4.54 -14.53 -12.12
CA ARG A 200 -4.77 -15.90 -11.67
C ARG A 200 -5.80 -15.81 -10.54
N SER A 201 -7.04 -16.12 -10.88
CA SER A 201 -8.10 -16.35 -9.90
C SER A 201 -7.69 -17.49 -8.97
N PRO A 202 -7.98 -17.41 -7.66
CA PRO A 202 -7.81 -18.55 -6.78
C PRO A 202 -8.62 -19.73 -7.34
N PRO A 203 -8.13 -20.98 -7.21
CA PRO A 203 -8.80 -22.14 -7.74
C PRO A 203 -10.21 -22.24 -7.13
N ARG A 204 -11.21 -22.10 -7.97
CA ARG A 204 -12.61 -22.39 -7.62
C ARG A 204 -12.73 -23.88 -7.41
N THR A 205 -13.33 -24.27 -6.31
CA THR A 205 -13.85 -25.62 -6.09
C THR A 205 -14.70 -26.07 -7.30
N PRO A 206 -14.55 -27.30 -7.77
CA PRO A 206 -15.34 -27.79 -8.90
C PRO A 206 -16.76 -28.14 -8.44
N GLU A 207 -17.69 -27.23 -8.64
CA GLU A 207 -19.12 -27.54 -8.61
C GLU A 207 -19.67 -27.49 -10.03
N ASN A 208 -20.08 -28.67 -10.50
CA ASN A 208 -21.00 -28.98 -11.59
C ASN A 208 -20.78 -28.32 -12.97
N ILE A 209 -20.20 -29.12 -13.84
CA ILE A 209 -20.29 -28.94 -15.29
C ILE A 209 -21.70 -29.42 -15.75
N GLY A 210 -22.63 -28.44 -15.83
CA GLY A 210 -23.86 -28.62 -16.62
C GLY A 210 -23.63 -28.03 -18.01
N GLY A 211 -23.74 -28.88 -19.03
CA GLY A 211 -23.55 -28.50 -20.43
C GLY A 211 -24.51 -27.38 -20.87
N VAL A 212 -23.97 -26.35 -21.53
CA VAL A 212 -24.75 -25.28 -22.14
C VAL A 212 -24.75 -25.45 -23.65
N MET A 213 -25.92 -25.67 -24.20
CA MET A 213 -26.22 -25.69 -25.62
C MET A 213 -25.97 -24.31 -26.26
N ALA A 214 -25.33 -24.34 -27.40
CA ALA A 214 -25.02 -23.16 -28.21
C ALA A 214 -26.27 -22.64 -28.93
N SER A 215 -26.87 -21.55 -28.44
CA SER A 215 -27.66 -20.62 -29.28
C SER A 215 -28.01 -19.32 -28.53
N GLN A 216 -27.06 -18.38 -28.42
CA GLN A 216 -27.32 -16.97 -28.04
C GLN A 216 -26.09 -16.09 -28.35
N GLY A 217 -25.85 -15.84 -29.64
CA GLY A 217 -24.63 -15.15 -30.09
C GLY A 217 -24.60 -13.61 -29.99
N ALA A 218 -25.68 -12.99 -29.51
CA ALA A 218 -25.74 -11.50 -29.49
C ALA A 218 -25.80 -10.85 -28.08
N GLN A 219 -26.18 -11.60 -27.04
CA GLN A 219 -26.20 -11.07 -25.65
C GLN A 219 -24.88 -11.27 -24.90
N ILE A 220 -24.03 -12.16 -25.38
CA ILE A 220 -22.75 -12.50 -24.72
C ILE A 220 -21.78 -11.31 -24.67
N GLY A 221 -21.81 -10.43 -25.68
CA GLY A 221 -20.93 -9.26 -25.74
C GLY A 221 -21.26 -8.17 -24.70
N ALA A 222 -22.54 -7.93 -24.43
CA ALA A 222 -22.96 -6.91 -23.45
C ALA A 222 -22.72 -7.37 -22.01
N GLU A 223 -23.05 -8.62 -21.70
CA GLU A 223 -22.78 -9.20 -20.37
C GLU A 223 -21.28 -9.35 -20.10
N TRP A 224 -20.47 -9.67 -21.11
CA TRP A 224 -19.01 -9.73 -21.00
C TRP A 224 -18.41 -8.36 -20.72
N ASN A 225 -18.87 -7.34 -21.42
CA ASN A 225 -18.42 -5.96 -21.21
C ASN A 225 -18.85 -5.45 -19.83
N GLN A 226 -20.05 -5.77 -19.38
CA GLN A 226 -20.52 -5.39 -18.04
C GLN A 226 -19.72 -6.09 -16.94
N LYS A 227 -19.53 -7.41 -17.01
CA LYS A 227 -18.71 -8.17 -16.06
C LYS A 227 -17.24 -7.75 -16.08
N SER A 228 -16.69 -7.45 -17.26
CA SER A 228 -15.34 -6.92 -17.40
C SER A 228 -15.20 -5.53 -16.80
N SER A 229 -16.18 -4.66 -17.01
CA SER A 229 -16.24 -3.32 -16.44
C SER A 229 -16.41 -3.35 -14.91
N GLU A 230 -17.25 -4.23 -14.39
CA GLU A 230 -17.42 -4.46 -12.94
C GLU A 230 -16.15 -5.03 -12.31
N ALA A 231 -15.49 -6.00 -12.97
CA ALA A 231 -14.22 -6.56 -12.51
C ALA A 231 -13.10 -5.50 -12.53
N LEU A 232 -13.05 -4.65 -13.55
CA LEU A 232 -12.12 -3.54 -13.65
C LEU A 232 -12.38 -2.50 -12.55
N ASN A 233 -13.62 -2.09 -12.37
CA ASN A 233 -14.00 -1.14 -11.31
C ASN A 233 -13.71 -1.71 -9.91
N THR A 234 -13.95 -2.99 -9.70
CA THR A 234 -13.62 -3.67 -8.46
C THR A 234 -12.12 -3.77 -8.24
N ALA A 235 -11.34 -4.02 -9.28
CA ALA A 235 -9.88 -4.06 -9.21
C ALA A 235 -9.29 -2.68 -8.95
N LEU A 236 -9.81 -1.64 -9.61
CA LEU A 236 -9.43 -0.24 -9.37
C LEU A 236 -9.77 0.18 -7.94
N ALA A 237 -11.00 -0.05 -7.49
CA ALA A 237 -11.41 0.24 -6.11
C ALA A 237 -10.53 -0.50 -5.08
N ARG A 238 -10.15 -1.76 -5.35
CA ARG A 238 -9.25 -2.53 -4.49
C ARG A 238 -7.84 -1.95 -4.43
N SER A 239 -7.31 -1.40 -5.52
CA SER A 239 -5.98 -0.77 -5.51
C SER A 239 -5.99 0.59 -4.81
N GLU A 240 -7.04 1.38 -5.01
CA GLU A 240 -7.19 2.74 -4.46
C GLU A 240 -7.34 2.77 -2.93
N HIS A 241 -7.88 1.70 -2.33
CA HIS A 241 -8.27 1.71 -0.90
C HIS A 241 -7.62 0.61 -0.06
N LYS A 242 -6.37 0.28 -0.32
CA LYS A 242 -5.66 -0.76 0.46
C LYS A 242 -5.78 -0.56 1.97
N TRP A 243 -5.73 0.68 2.44
CA TRP A 243 -5.87 1.00 3.86
C TRP A 243 -7.27 0.70 4.43
N TYR A 244 -8.30 0.82 3.61
CA TYR A 244 -9.70 0.63 4.04
C TYR A 244 -10.26 -0.74 3.65
N GLN A 245 -9.45 -1.59 3.01
CA GLN A 245 -9.85 -2.96 2.70
C GLN A 245 -9.87 -3.83 3.95
N THR A 246 -10.54 -4.97 3.81
CA THR A 246 -10.85 -5.88 4.90
C THR A 246 -9.66 -6.46 5.62
N ALA A 247 -8.43 -6.20 5.20
CA ALA A 247 -7.28 -6.52 5.98
C ALA A 247 -6.03 -6.87 5.17
N GLY A 248 -4.90 -6.67 5.74
CA GLY A 248 -3.66 -7.19 5.25
C GLY A 248 -2.49 -6.23 5.36
N ARG A 249 -1.38 -6.72 4.91
CA ARG A 249 -0.16 -5.93 4.79
C ARG A 249 -0.33 -4.91 3.67
N VAL A 250 -0.37 -3.63 4.04
CA VAL A 250 -0.53 -2.51 3.09
C VAL A 250 0.83 -2.02 2.60
N LEU A 251 1.80 -1.92 3.52
CA LEU A 251 3.15 -1.52 3.16
C LEU A 251 4.00 -2.77 2.88
N PRO A 252 4.53 -2.91 1.66
CA PRO A 252 5.33 -4.09 1.29
C PRO A 252 6.67 -4.13 2.02
N LYS A 253 7.28 -2.97 2.23
CA LYS A 253 8.53 -2.80 2.97
C LYS A 253 8.24 -2.22 4.35
N ARG A 254 8.81 -2.81 5.40
CA ARG A 254 8.71 -2.27 6.76
C ARG A 254 9.55 -1.01 6.86
N PRO A 255 8.96 0.16 7.20
CA PRO A 255 9.72 1.38 7.43
C PRO A 255 10.67 1.23 8.63
N SER A 256 11.83 1.89 8.57
CA SER A 256 12.75 1.92 9.71
C SER A 256 12.14 2.68 10.90
N LEU A 257 12.62 2.41 12.12
CA LEU A 257 12.13 3.09 13.33
C LEU A 257 12.34 4.60 13.28
N GLU A 258 13.39 5.08 12.62
CA GLU A 258 13.69 6.51 12.43
C GLU A 258 12.59 7.26 11.67
N TRP A 259 11.84 6.55 10.81
CA TRP A 259 10.68 7.11 10.11
C TRP A 259 9.54 7.46 11.05
N ALA A 260 9.32 6.69 12.11
CA ALA A 260 8.26 7.01 13.07
C ALA A 260 8.50 8.36 13.77
N GLU A 261 9.74 8.64 14.14
CA GLU A 261 10.11 9.93 14.71
C GLU A 261 9.97 11.07 13.68
N THR A 262 10.30 10.79 12.41
CA THR A 262 10.17 11.78 11.34
C THR A 262 8.71 12.10 11.08
N LEU A 263 7.82 11.08 10.99
CA LEU A 263 6.38 11.30 10.87
C LEU A 263 5.83 12.12 12.03
N LYS A 264 6.24 11.81 13.27
CA LYS A 264 5.85 12.55 14.47
C LYS A 264 6.29 14.01 14.39
N SER A 265 7.51 14.28 13.92
CA SER A 265 8.01 15.66 13.73
C SER A 265 7.24 16.43 12.64
N CYS A 266 6.74 15.72 11.63
CA CYS A 266 5.98 16.30 10.51
C CYS A 266 4.49 16.49 10.80
N GLU A 267 4.01 16.02 11.96
CA GLU A 267 2.59 16.01 12.33
C GLU A 267 1.93 17.39 12.20
N GLY A 268 0.78 17.44 11.53
CA GLY A 268 0.07 18.71 11.27
C GLY A 268 0.67 19.60 10.17
N ILE A 269 1.82 19.25 9.60
CA ILE A 269 2.53 20.06 8.58
C ILE A 269 2.62 19.29 7.26
N ILE A 270 3.21 18.07 7.29
CA ILE A 270 3.34 17.18 6.13
C ILE A 270 2.69 15.85 6.47
N TYR A 271 1.86 15.35 5.58
CA TYR A 271 1.14 14.09 5.71
C TYR A 271 1.72 13.06 4.74
N PHE A 272 1.60 11.78 5.08
CA PHE A 272 2.22 10.69 4.34
C PHE A 272 1.17 9.65 3.89
N ASP A 273 1.56 8.79 2.97
CA ASP A 273 0.81 7.59 2.57
C ASP A 273 0.91 6.45 3.60
N ALA A 274 1.40 6.76 4.79
CA ALA A 274 1.42 5.91 5.98
C ALA A 274 1.09 6.74 7.22
N VAL A 275 0.68 6.07 8.29
CA VAL A 275 0.34 6.71 9.58
C VAL A 275 1.12 6.07 10.72
N LEU A 276 1.22 6.77 11.83
CA LEU A 276 1.76 6.18 13.06
C LEU A 276 0.79 5.13 13.62
N CYS A 277 1.34 4.06 14.14
CA CYS A 277 0.58 3.04 14.86
C CYS A 277 -0.01 3.64 16.13
N ARG A 278 -1.33 3.48 16.31
CA ARG A 278 -2.09 3.94 17.47
C ARG A 278 -2.46 2.81 18.42
N GLY A 279 -1.88 1.61 18.21
CA GLY A 279 -2.14 0.47 19.07
C GLY A 279 -1.88 0.79 20.56
N PRO A 280 -2.60 0.15 21.50
CA PRO A 280 -2.52 0.45 22.93
C PRO A 280 -1.11 0.42 23.50
N ARG A 281 -0.24 -0.42 22.94
CA ARG A 281 1.17 -0.55 23.36
C ARG A 281 2.04 0.68 23.02
N HIS A 282 1.59 1.58 22.15
CA HIS A 282 2.29 2.82 21.81
C HIS A 282 1.78 4.02 22.61
N ASN A 283 0.71 3.86 23.38
CA ASN A 283 0.18 4.89 24.24
C ASN A 283 0.58 4.61 25.69
N ILE A 284 1.32 5.54 26.27
CA ILE A 284 1.79 5.44 27.66
C ILE A 284 0.60 5.35 28.63
N GLU A 285 -0.43 6.15 28.44
CA GLU A 285 -1.59 6.20 29.34
C GLU A 285 -2.34 4.86 29.37
N THR A 286 -2.60 4.26 28.21
CA THR A 286 -3.28 2.95 28.14
C THR A 286 -2.37 1.81 28.54
N ALA A 287 -1.08 1.89 28.30
CA ALA A 287 -0.11 0.88 28.73
C ALA A 287 0.03 0.82 30.26
N TYR A 288 -0.26 1.90 30.99
CA TYR A 288 -0.13 1.99 32.43
C TYR A 288 -1.45 1.91 33.21
N THR A 289 -2.62 2.13 32.58
CA THR A 289 -3.94 2.18 33.26
C THR A 289 -4.59 0.83 33.51
N GLN A 290 -4.12 -0.22 32.90
CA GLN A 290 -4.68 -1.56 33.12
C GLN A 290 -4.07 -2.23 34.35
N GLY A 291 -4.47 -1.82 35.56
CA GLY A 291 -4.53 -2.54 36.84
C GLY A 291 -3.43 -3.53 37.28
N SER A 292 -2.45 -3.76 36.48
CA SER A 292 -1.31 -4.66 36.69
C SER A 292 -0.04 -3.85 36.65
N THR A 293 0.88 -4.10 37.56
CA THR A 293 2.21 -3.50 37.56
C THR A 293 2.74 -3.33 36.13
N PRO A 294 3.09 -2.09 35.73
CA PRO A 294 3.49 -1.85 34.34
C PRO A 294 4.72 -2.68 34.03
N HIS A 295 4.56 -3.67 33.16
CA HIS A 295 5.71 -4.40 32.66
C HIS A 295 6.41 -3.52 31.64
N PRO A 296 7.63 -3.04 31.91
CA PRO A 296 8.36 -2.16 30.99
C PRO A 296 8.62 -2.78 29.61
N LYS A 297 8.41 -4.09 29.49
CA LYS A 297 8.53 -4.84 28.22
C LYS A 297 7.30 -4.77 27.31
N SER A 298 6.18 -4.22 27.76
CA SER A 298 4.95 -4.12 26.95
C SER A 298 4.85 -2.83 26.16
N PHE A 299 5.49 -1.74 26.61
CA PHE A 299 5.50 -0.48 25.92
C PHE A 299 6.39 -0.53 24.66
N LEU A 300 5.87 0.00 23.57
CA LEU A 300 6.59 0.14 22.30
C LEU A 300 6.78 1.62 21.98
N GLY A 301 7.98 1.99 21.54
CA GLY A 301 8.24 3.31 20.99
C GLY A 301 7.39 3.57 19.72
N PRO A 302 7.35 4.81 19.22
CA PRO A 302 6.60 5.15 18.02
C PRO A 302 6.98 4.23 16.84
N ALA A 303 5.98 3.76 16.10
CA ALA A 303 6.18 2.92 14.93
C ALA A 303 5.21 3.31 13.81
N VAL A 304 5.64 3.14 12.55
CA VAL A 304 4.77 3.33 11.40
C VAL A 304 3.87 2.11 11.25
N ALA A 305 2.57 2.32 11.09
CA ALA A 305 1.63 1.26 10.81
C ALA A 305 1.86 0.70 9.40
N SER A 306 1.93 -0.62 9.27
CA SER A 306 2.14 -1.32 8.00
C SER A 306 0.99 -2.26 7.63
N ILE A 307 0.07 -2.48 8.56
CA ILE A 307 -1.04 -3.43 8.43
C ILE A 307 -2.35 -2.69 8.64
N ALA A 308 -3.27 -2.84 7.69
CA ALA A 308 -4.65 -2.43 7.85
C ALA A 308 -5.49 -3.61 8.32
N LEU A 309 -6.27 -3.39 9.35
CA LEU A 309 -7.16 -4.39 9.94
C LEU A 309 -8.61 -4.10 9.53
N GLY A 310 -9.39 -5.16 9.39
CA GLY A 310 -10.79 -5.04 9.06
C GLY A 310 -11.59 -4.26 10.13
N PRO A 311 -12.70 -3.63 9.74
CA PRO A 311 -13.53 -2.80 10.63
C PRO A 311 -14.24 -3.60 11.73
N THR A 312 -14.24 -4.91 11.65
CA THR A 312 -14.93 -5.79 12.62
C THR A 312 -14.27 -5.83 14.00
N GLY A 313 -13.09 -5.23 14.15
CA GLY A 313 -12.37 -5.23 15.42
C GLY A 313 -11.67 -6.57 15.73
N CYS A 314 -11.30 -6.75 16.97
CA CYS A 314 -10.71 -7.97 17.50
C CYS A 314 -11.62 -9.18 17.28
N GLN A 315 -11.05 -10.32 16.93
CA GLN A 315 -11.83 -11.54 16.65
C GLN A 315 -12.62 -12.07 17.85
N SER A 316 -12.19 -11.74 19.08
CA SER A 316 -12.84 -12.22 20.31
C SER A 316 -13.86 -11.24 20.88
N CYS A 317 -13.48 -9.97 21.06
CA CYS A 317 -14.36 -8.96 21.69
C CYS A 317 -15.01 -7.99 20.67
N HIS A 318 -14.66 -8.06 19.41
CA HIS A 318 -15.17 -7.19 18.34
C HIS A 318 -14.97 -5.69 18.58
N THR A 319 -14.02 -5.33 19.44
CA THR A 319 -13.69 -3.93 19.75
C THR A 319 -12.31 -3.56 19.19
N CYS A 320 -12.04 -2.27 19.18
CA CYS A 320 -10.74 -1.70 18.87
C CYS A 320 -10.46 -0.66 19.96
N PRO A 321 -9.58 -0.98 20.95
CA PRO A 321 -9.36 -0.12 22.14
C PRO A 321 -8.96 1.31 21.80
N GLU A 322 -8.11 1.50 20.78
CA GLU A 322 -7.67 2.82 20.32
C GLU A 322 -8.73 3.61 19.54
N GLY A 323 -9.84 2.96 19.22
CA GLY A 323 -10.87 3.48 18.31
C GLY A 323 -10.39 3.54 16.86
N PRO A 324 -11.29 3.28 15.91
CA PRO A 324 -10.97 3.37 14.49
C PRO A 324 -10.82 4.83 14.05
N ALA A 325 -10.00 5.06 13.02
CA ALA A 325 -9.96 6.35 12.35
C ALA A 325 -11.04 6.42 11.26
N VAL A 326 -11.76 7.55 11.19
CA VAL A 326 -12.86 7.76 10.25
C VAL A 326 -12.64 9.08 9.53
N PHE A 327 -12.70 9.04 8.20
CA PHE A 327 -12.58 10.24 7.39
C PHE A 327 -13.64 11.27 7.73
N GLY A 328 -13.23 12.52 7.93
CA GLY A 328 -14.13 13.62 8.32
C GLY A 328 -14.46 13.72 9.81
N LYS A 329 -14.10 12.71 10.62
CA LYS A 329 -14.32 12.71 12.08
C LYS A 329 -13.00 12.67 12.86
N SER A 330 -12.04 11.87 12.38
CA SER A 330 -10.75 11.74 13.03
C SER A 330 -9.76 12.82 12.58
N PRO A 331 -8.77 13.18 13.41
CA PRO A 331 -7.69 14.07 13.02
C PRO A 331 -6.98 13.61 11.73
N ALA A 332 -6.55 14.55 10.90
CA ALA A 332 -5.93 14.24 9.61
C ALA A 332 -4.62 13.43 9.73
N ASN A 333 -3.89 13.53 10.84
CA ASN A 333 -2.70 12.75 11.10
C ASN A 333 -2.95 11.26 11.37
N HIS A 334 -4.21 10.87 11.62
CA HIS A 334 -4.63 9.48 11.75
C HIS A 334 -4.99 8.82 10.42
N LEU A 335 -5.04 9.58 9.34
CA LEU A 335 -5.48 9.13 8.03
C LEU A 335 -4.32 9.18 7.04
N PRO A 336 -4.02 8.09 6.32
CA PRO A 336 -2.98 8.08 5.30
C PRO A 336 -3.44 8.81 4.04
N LEU A 337 -2.49 9.29 3.26
CA LEU A 337 -2.75 9.68 1.88
C LEU A 337 -3.05 8.41 1.07
N LEU A 338 -4.09 8.46 0.26
CA LEU A 338 -4.55 7.34 -0.55
C LEU A 338 -4.01 7.43 -1.98
N SER A 339 -3.72 6.27 -2.55
CA SER A 339 -3.22 6.13 -3.91
C SER A 339 -4.41 5.92 -4.87
N PRO A 340 -4.39 6.52 -6.07
CA PRO A 340 -3.39 7.44 -6.61
C PRO A 340 -3.46 8.85 -6.00
N PRO A 341 -2.40 9.68 -6.15
CA PRO A 341 -2.47 11.10 -5.77
C PRO A 341 -3.65 11.79 -6.46
N PRO A 342 -4.40 12.66 -5.77
CA PRO A 342 -5.60 13.25 -6.32
C PRO A 342 -5.27 14.13 -7.53
N SER A 343 -5.95 13.90 -8.65
CA SER A 343 -5.73 14.61 -9.91
C SER A 343 -6.37 16.01 -9.92
N CYS A 344 -7.60 16.13 -9.42
CA CYS A 344 -8.37 17.39 -9.51
C CYS A 344 -8.13 18.34 -8.33
N SER A 345 -7.46 17.91 -7.28
CA SER A 345 -7.21 18.71 -6.07
C SER A 345 -5.81 18.44 -5.54
N SER A 346 -5.17 19.45 -4.97
CA SER A 346 -3.85 19.33 -4.35
C SER A 346 -3.93 19.57 -2.84
N THR A 347 -5.06 19.19 -2.21
CA THR A 347 -5.27 19.30 -0.78
C THR A 347 -5.09 17.94 -0.10
N VAL A 348 -4.60 17.96 1.13
CA VAL A 348 -4.45 16.74 1.96
C VAL A 348 -5.80 16.04 2.14
N GLN A 349 -6.87 16.81 2.37
CA GLN A 349 -8.21 16.26 2.54
C GLN A 349 -8.67 15.47 1.31
N ALA A 350 -8.40 15.96 0.10
CA ALA A 350 -8.70 15.22 -1.12
C ALA A 350 -7.83 13.97 -1.27
N ALA A 351 -6.56 14.05 -0.86
CA ALA A 351 -5.62 12.93 -0.90
C ALA A 351 -5.95 11.84 0.14
N GLN A 352 -6.64 12.17 1.23
CA GLN A 352 -7.06 11.22 2.27
C GLN A 352 -8.49 10.71 2.08
N ARG A 353 -9.21 11.23 1.08
CA ARG A 353 -10.62 10.91 0.89
C ARG A 353 -10.81 9.53 0.27
N PRO A 354 -11.40 8.56 1.00
CA PRO A 354 -11.73 7.27 0.43
C PRO A 354 -12.91 7.40 -0.54
N SER A 355 -12.93 6.57 -1.58
CA SER A 355 -14.13 6.44 -2.41
C SER A 355 -15.23 5.82 -1.56
N SER A 356 -16.35 6.49 -1.48
CA SER A 356 -17.53 6.01 -0.77
C SER A 356 -18.70 6.00 -1.73
N VAL A 357 -19.50 4.95 -1.64
CA VAL A 357 -20.79 4.91 -2.34
C VAL A 357 -21.72 5.90 -1.62
N PRO A 358 -22.44 6.78 -2.34
CA PRO A 358 -23.40 7.67 -1.73
C PRO A 358 -24.39 6.92 -0.85
N GLY A 359 -24.56 7.36 0.41
CA GLY A 359 -25.46 6.71 1.37
C GLY A 359 -24.87 5.57 2.19
N SER A 360 -23.64 5.12 1.91
CA SER A 360 -22.92 4.17 2.77
C SER A 360 -22.23 4.88 3.94
N PRO A 361 -22.07 4.21 5.09
CA PRO A 361 -21.28 4.77 6.18
C PRO A 361 -19.84 5.01 5.74
N PRO A 362 -19.16 6.04 6.27
CA PRO A 362 -17.78 6.34 5.93
C PRO A 362 -16.87 5.14 6.26
N PRO A 363 -15.93 4.80 5.40
CA PRO A 363 -14.99 3.70 5.65
C PRO A 363 -14.20 3.93 6.94
N VAL A 364 -13.93 2.85 7.65
CA VAL A 364 -13.28 2.82 8.95
C VAL A 364 -11.87 2.27 8.78
N LEU A 365 -10.87 2.94 9.35
CA LEU A 365 -9.48 2.53 9.31
C LEU A 365 -9.01 2.09 10.70
N VAL A 366 -8.51 0.86 10.79
CA VAL A 366 -7.72 0.36 11.92
C VAL A 366 -6.35 -0.04 11.39
N ALA A 367 -5.32 0.75 11.72
CA ALA A 367 -3.97 0.52 11.24
C ALA A 367 -3.02 0.25 12.40
N ARG A 368 -2.22 -0.82 12.30
CA ARG A 368 -1.25 -1.23 13.32
C ARG A 368 0.10 -1.60 12.71
N CYS A 369 1.15 -1.55 13.52
CA CYS A 369 2.46 -2.05 13.15
C CYS A 369 2.58 -3.56 13.46
N GLU A 370 3.54 -4.22 12.84
CA GLU A 370 3.79 -5.64 13.04
C GLU A 370 4.14 -5.99 14.49
N GLU A 371 4.87 -5.11 15.18
CA GLU A 371 5.27 -5.35 16.57
C GLU A 371 4.09 -5.36 17.53
N CYS A 372 3.08 -4.49 17.29
CA CYS A 372 1.83 -4.54 18.06
C CYS A 372 1.08 -5.85 17.85
N LEU A 373 1.15 -6.39 16.65
CA LEU A 373 0.41 -7.58 16.24
C LEU A 373 1.21 -8.87 16.37
N ARG A 374 2.44 -8.81 16.90
CA ARG A 374 3.31 -9.99 17.01
C ARG A 374 2.62 -11.12 17.76
N GLY A 375 2.43 -12.26 17.08
CA GLY A 375 1.74 -13.43 17.61
C GLY A 375 0.22 -13.31 17.70
N ARG A 376 -0.39 -12.23 17.23
CA ARG A 376 -1.82 -11.94 17.37
C ARG A 376 -2.54 -11.59 16.05
N TRP A 377 -1.87 -11.77 14.94
CA TRP A 377 -2.41 -11.51 13.61
C TRP A 377 -2.09 -12.67 12.68
N CYS A 378 -3.12 -13.17 12.02
CA CYS A 378 -2.99 -14.20 10.99
C CYS A 378 -2.74 -13.53 9.63
N GLU A 379 -1.56 -13.70 9.06
CA GLU A 379 -1.20 -13.12 7.77
C GLU A 379 -2.07 -13.65 6.60
N ARG A 380 -2.67 -14.83 6.76
CA ARG A 380 -3.46 -15.47 5.71
C ARG A 380 -4.92 -15.01 5.65
N CYS A 381 -5.63 -15.02 6.78
CA CYS A 381 -7.05 -14.64 6.83
C CYS A 381 -7.30 -13.28 7.46
N ASN A 382 -6.22 -12.60 7.90
CA ASN A 382 -6.23 -11.27 8.52
C ASN A 382 -7.01 -11.16 9.83
N LYS A 383 -7.42 -12.27 10.45
CA LYS A 383 -7.96 -12.27 11.80
C LYS A 383 -6.90 -11.78 12.77
N TRP A 384 -7.30 -10.97 13.72
CA TRP A 384 -6.41 -10.43 14.72
C TRP A 384 -7.10 -10.39 16.10
N TRP A 385 -6.30 -10.32 17.14
CA TRP A 385 -6.72 -10.26 18.52
C TRP A 385 -6.06 -9.07 19.21
N ASP A 386 -6.77 -8.37 20.08
CA ASP A 386 -6.20 -7.30 20.89
C ASP A 386 -5.33 -7.84 22.04
N GLU A 387 -4.75 -6.94 22.79
CA GLU A 387 -3.84 -7.25 23.88
C GLU A 387 -4.51 -8.03 25.01
N ASP A 388 -5.78 -7.74 25.29
CA ASP A 388 -6.53 -8.34 26.41
C ASP A 388 -7.14 -9.69 26.04
N CYS A 389 -7.56 -9.84 24.80
CA CYS A 389 -8.20 -11.05 24.30
C CYS A 389 -7.23 -12.16 23.92
N TYR A 390 -5.97 -11.82 23.69
CA TYR A 390 -4.98 -12.80 23.27
C TYR A 390 -3.83 -12.88 24.23
N LEU A 391 -3.77 -14.01 24.88
CA LEU A 391 -2.78 -14.37 25.89
C LEU A 391 -1.35 -14.65 25.35
N GLY A 392 -1.07 -14.33 24.10
CA GLY A 392 0.25 -14.52 23.47
C GLY A 392 1.25 -13.39 23.68
N SER A 393 0.92 -12.34 24.43
CA SER A 393 1.91 -11.36 24.85
C SER A 393 2.88 -11.96 25.86
N ALA A 394 4.13 -11.50 25.89
CA ALA A 394 5.17 -12.03 26.78
C ALA A 394 4.78 -12.08 28.29
N ASN A 395 3.76 -11.31 28.69
CA ASN A 395 3.23 -11.30 30.06
C ASN A 395 2.36 -12.53 30.38
N THR A 396 1.74 -13.11 29.33
CA THR A 396 0.85 -14.24 29.49
C THR A 396 1.58 -15.57 29.39
N ILE A 397 2.74 -15.58 28.70
CA ILE A 397 3.59 -16.78 28.70
C ILE A 397 4.07 -17.09 30.14
N ALA A 398 4.37 -16.08 30.96
CA ALA A 398 4.69 -16.29 32.38
C ALA A 398 3.48 -16.74 33.20
N GLY A 399 2.26 -16.23 32.91
CA GLY A 399 1.01 -16.65 33.56
C GLY A 399 0.51 -18.01 33.08
N MET A 400 0.62 -18.30 31.78
CA MET A 400 0.21 -19.61 31.24
C MET A 400 1.11 -20.77 31.68
N THR A 401 2.42 -20.54 31.90
CA THR A 401 3.29 -21.59 32.40
C THR A 401 2.81 -22.08 33.77
N LEU A 402 2.33 -21.19 34.62
CA LEU A 402 1.78 -21.57 35.92
C LEU A 402 0.40 -22.25 35.80
N THR A 403 -0.50 -21.74 34.99
CA THR A 403 -1.86 -22.28 34.80
C THR A 403 -1.84 -23.61 34.02
N THR A 404 -0.96 -23.71 33.01
CA THR A 404 -0.80 -24.95 32.22
C THR A 404 -0.12 -26.06 33.07
N MET A 405 0.83 -25.73 33.96
CA MET A 405 1.38 -26.70 34.87
C MET A 405 0.33 -27.20 35.86
N GLN A 406 -0.50 -26.32 36.40
CA GLN A 406 -1.58 -26.75 37.33
C GLN A 406 -2.66 -27.58 36.59
N GLN A 407 -2.98 -27.30 35.33
CA GLN A 407 -3.89 -28.13 34.56
C GLN A 407 -3.27 -29.47 34.14
N THR A 408 -1.95 -29.52 33.88
CA THR A 408 -1.26 -30.76 33.53
C THR A 408 -1.18 -31.69 34.73
N GLU A 409 -1.02 -31.16 35.94
CA GLU A 409 -1.07 -31.96 37.16
C GLU A 409 -2.48 -32.50 37.45
N GLN A 410 -3.54 -31.74 37.16
CA GLN A 410 -4.92 -32.26 37.26
C GLN A 410 -5.23 -33.31 36.18
N PHE A 411 -4.65 -33.20 34.98
CA PHE A 411 -4.82 -34.22 33.93
C PHE A 411 -4.08 -35.53 34.22
N GLN A 412 -2.92 -35.48 34.85
CA GLN A 412 -2.18 -36.68 35.25
C GLN A 412 -2.87 -37.47 36.38
N SER A 413 -3.64 -36.80 37.23
CA SER A 413 -4.42 -37.47 38.28
C SER A 413 -5.68 -38.17 37.74
N ILE A 414 -6.18 -37.82 36.56
CA ILE A 414 -7.34 -38.44 35.93
C ILE A 414 -6.94 -39.62 35.02
N ALA A 415 -5.70 -39.65 34.52
CA ALA A 415 -5.22 -40.70 33.63
C ALA A 415 -4.94 -42.06 34.28
N ASN A 416 -4.96 -42.16 35.63
CA ASN A 416 -4.72 -43.39 36.36
C ASN A 416 -6.00 -44.13 36.74
N GLY A 417 -7.18 -43.73 36.26
CA GLY A 417 -8.45 -44.42 36.48
C GLY A 417 -8.85 -45.26 35.26
N ASN A 418 -8.86 -46.58 35.39
CA ASN A 418 -9.31 -47.55 34.40
C ASN A 418 -10.78 -47.30 33.99
N GLY A 419 -11.00 -46.62 32.85
CA GLY A 419 -12.32 -46.45 32.24
C GLY A 419 -12.20 -46.40 30.74
N HIS A 420 -12.85 -47.34 30.04
CA HIS A 420 -12.93 -47.35 28.57
C HIS A 420 -13.57 -46.05 28.03
N PRO A 421 -12.96 -45.38 27.06
CA PRO A 421 -13.55 -44.15 26.50
C PRO A 421 -14.69 -44.50 25.56
N SER A 422 -15.91 -43.98 25.84
CA SER A 422 -17.04 -44.03 24.94
C SER A 422 -16.82 -43.10 23.72
N LYS A 423 -17.34 -43.48 22.56
CA LYS A 423 -17.15 -42.81 21.25
C LYS A 423 -17.74 -41.41 21.15
N ASP A 424 -18.48 -40.91 22.11
CA ASP A 424 -19.19 -39.64 22.06
C ASP A 424 -18.41 -38.40 22.51
N ILE A 425 -17.17 -38.58 22.98
CA ILE A 425 -16.35 -37.47 23.54
C ILE A 425 -15.65 -36.63 22.43
N LYS A 426 -15.69 -37.08 21.17
CA LYS A 426 -14.99 -36.35 20.06
C LYS A 426 -15.63 -35.04 19.60
N ALA A 427 -16.86 -34.76 19.96
CA ALA A 427 -17.58 -33.57 19.49
C ALA A 427 -17.34 -32.31 20.36
N HIS A 428 -16.90 -32.45 21.61
CA HIS A 428 -16.76 -31.31 22.54
C HIS A 428 -15.33 -30.83 22.79
N GLN A 429 -14.30 -31.48 22.24
CA GLN A 429 -12.91 -31.08 22.41
C GLN A 429 -12.44 -29.94 21.48
N ARG A 430 -13.36 -29.29 20.71
CA ARG A 430 -13.01 -28.19 19.79
C ARG A 430 -12.72 -26.84 20.47
N SER A 431 -12.87 -26.68 21.78
CA SER A 431 -12.85 -25.35 22.41
C SER A 431 -11.64 -25.02 23.29
N ASN A 432 -10.67 -25.90 23.47
CA ASN A 432 -9.57 -25.66 24.42
C ASN A 432 -8.20 -25.32 23.79
N THR A 433 -8.13 -25.11 22.48
CA THR A 433 -6.90 -24.56 21.90
C THR A 433 -6.90 -23.05 22.12
N PRO A 434 -5.93 -22.47 22.83
CA PRO A 434 -5.91 -21.03 23.02
C PRO A 434 -5.90 -20.32 21.67
N PRO A 435 -6.73 -19.26 21.51
CA PRO A 435 -6.75 -18.49 20.27
C PRO A 435 -5.34 -17.97 20.00
N GLY A 436 -4.91 -17.99 18.72
CA GLY A 436 -3.62 -17.45 18.41
C GLY A 436 -3.06 -17.86 17.06
N VAL A 437 -1.88 -17.36 16.80
CA VAL A 437 -1.18 -17.62 15.56
C VAL A 437 0.18 -18.28 15.84
N LYS A 438 0.50 -19.27 15.02
CA LYS A 438 1.81 -19.96 15.03
C LYS A 438 2.41 -19.89 13.64
N ARG A 439 3.72 -19.93 13.58
CA ARG A 439 4.42 -20.01 12.31
C ARG A 439 4.71 -21.47 11.99
N ASP A 440 3.75 -22.12 11.35
CA ASP A 440 3.85 -23.53 10.97
C ASP A 440 4.44 -23.72 9.57
N CYS A 441 4.43 -22.67 8.74
CA CYS A 441 5.00 -22.68 7.38
C CYS A 441 5.84 -21.42 7.17
N PHE A 442 6.99 -21.56 6.53
CA PHE A 442 7.87 -20.41 6.26
C PHE A 442 7.23 -19.42 5.28
N GLY A 443 6.57 -19.91 4.24
CA GLY A 443 5.93 -19.09 3.22
C GLY A 443 4.63 -18.42 3.68
N CYS A 444 3.88 -19.08 4.58
CA CYS A 444 2.58 -18.56 5.07
C CYS A 444 2.71 -17.47 6.14
N GLY A 445 3.86 -17.37 6.81
CA GLY A 445 3.99 -16.54 8.01
C GLY A 445 3.15 -17.06 9.18
N PRO A 446 2.82 -16.22 10.19
CA PRO A 446 1.96 -16.58 11.31
C PRO A 446 0.53 -16.88 10.85
N THR A 447 0.00 -18.05 11.18
CA THR A 447 -1.34 -18.50 10.82
C THR A 447 -2.18 -18.86 12.03
N CYS A 448 -3.49 -18.62 11.98
CA CYS A 448 -4.42 -19.03 13.04
C CYS A 448 -4.78 -20.51 12.90
N VAL A 449 -5.43 -21.04 13.96
CA VAL A 449 -5.82 -22.45 14.03
C VAL A 449 -6.71 -22.85 12.84
N ASP A 450 -7.69 -22.02 12.47
CA ASP A 450 -8.58 -22.28 11.35
C ASP A 450 -7.80 -22.40 10.03
N CYS A 451 -6.85 -21.49 9.79
CA CYS A 451 -5.99 -21.54 8.61
C CYS A 451 -5.04 -22.74 8.64
N LYS A 452 -4.54 -23.12 9.82
CA LYS A 452 -3.74 -24.33 9.95
C LYS A 452 -4.54 -25.56 9.57
N GLU A 453 -5.75 -25.74 10.08
CA GLU A 453 -6.64 -26.86 9.73
C GLU A 453 -6.97 -26.93 8.24
N LEU A 454 -7.13 -25.77 7.59
CA LEU A 454 -7.45 -25.71 6.17
C LEU A 454 -6.26 -26.03 5.25
N TYR A 455 -5.07 -25.57 5.58
CA TYR A 455 -3.94 -25.54 4.64
C TYR A 455 -2.73 -26.37 5.04
N ILE A 456 -2.58 -26.75 6.31
CA ILE A 456 -1.50 -27.62 6.76
C ILE A 456 -1.98 -29.07 6.77
N ARG A 457 -1.16 -29.94 6.19
CA ARG A 457 -1.40 -31.38 6.12
C ARG A 457 -0.20 -32.15 6.64
N SER A 458 -0.43 -33.34 7.16
CA SER A 458 0.64 -34.26 7.52
C SER A 458 0.93 -35.20 6.37
N CYS A 459 2.16 -35.29 5.95
CA CYS A 459 2.60 -36.21 4.91
C CYS A 459 2.50 -37.65 5.41
N HIS A 460 1.78 -38.51 4.67
CA HIS A 460 1.64 -39.92 5.06
C HIS A 460 2.94 -40.71 4.98
N LYS A 461 3.93 -40.26 4.15
CA LYS A 461 5.21 -40.93 3.99
C LYS A 461 6.24 -40.53 5.06
N CYS A 462 6.47 -39.21 5.26
CA CYS A 462 7.50 -38.75 6.19
C CYS A 462 6.94 -38.21 7.52
N ARG A 463 5.61 -38.12 7.65
CA ARG A 463 4.86 -37.61 8.82
C ARG A 463 5.14 -36.13 9.17
N ASN A 464 5.91 -35.41 8.35
CA ASN A 464 6.13 -33.99 8.53
C ASN A 464 4.90 -33.19 8.09
N GLU A 465 4.65 -32.06 8.75
CA GLU A 465 3.61 -31.10 8.33
C GLU A 465 4.11 -30.29 7.14
N TYR A 466 3.22 -30.00 6.17
CA TYR A 466 3.48 -29.20 5.01
C TYR A 466 2.26 -28.35 4.63
N CYS A 467 2.50 -27.20 4.00
CA CYS A 467 1.46 -26.33 3.49
C CYS A 467 1.12 -26.73 2.05
N ILE A 468 -0.17 -26.96 1.77
CA ILE A 468 -0.62 -27.34 0.43
C ILE A 468 -0.58 -26.19 -0.59
N LEU A 469 -0.47 -24.95 -0.14
CA LEU A 469 -0.45 -23.78 -1.01
C LEU A 469 0.96 -23.28 -1.36
N ASP A 470 1.91 -23.44 -0.42
CA ASP A 470 3.27 -22.94 -0.60
C ASP A 470 4.25 -24.03 -1.08
N ASN A 471 3.80 -25.28 -1.16
CA ASN A 471 4.60 -26.41 -1.65
C ASN A 471 4.08 -26.87 -3.00
N ASP A 472 4.56 -26.25 -4.06
CA ASP A 472 4.26 -26.63 -5.43
C ASP A 472 4.71 -28.07 -5.68
N GLY A 473 3.77 -28.95 -6.07
CA GLY A 473 4.03 -30.38 -6.28
C GLY A 473 3.65 -31.27 -5.10
N SER A 474 3.20 -30.73 -3.98
CA SER A 474 2.55 -31.51 -2.92
C SER A 474 1.14 -31.94 -3.33
N SER A 475 0.68 -33.06 -2.76
CA SER A 475 -0.69 -33.54 -2.87
C SER A 475 -1.40 -33.44 -1.52
N SER A 476 -2.68 -33.78 -1.47
CA SER A 476 -3.43 -33.79 -0.19
C SER A 476 -2.90 -34.81 0.85
N ILE A 477 -2.07 -35.77 0.43
CA ILE A 477 -1.58 -36.90 1.25
C ILE A 477 -0.05 -36.97 1.34
N ALA A 478 0.70 -36.26 0.48
CA ALA A 478 2.16 -36.29 0.47
C ALA A 478 2.74 -34.92 0.15
N CYS A 479 3.81 -34.57 0.90
CA CYS A 479 4.58 -33.35 0.60
C CYS A 479 5.32 -33.50 -0.74
N ASP A 480 5.74 -32.37 -1.31
CA ASP A 480 6.50 -32.28 -2.55
C ASP A 480 7.73 -33.18 -2.54
N TRP A 481 8.54 -33.11 -1.48
CA TRP A 481 9.73 -33.93 -1.31
C TRP A 481 9.45 -35.43 -1.45
N CYS A 482 8.40 -35.93 -0.79
CA CYS A 482 8.01 -37.33 -0.86
C CYS A 482 7.30 -37.70 -2.16
N ASN A 483 6.70 -36.72 -2.85
CA ASN A 483 5.99 -36.91 -4.11
C ASN A 483 6.97 -36.97 -5.30
N TYR A 484 8.02 -36.14 -5.27
CA TYR A 484 9.06 -36.11 -6.32
C TYR A 484 10.03 -37.28 -6.22
N SER A 485 10.38 -37.76 -5.02
CA SER A 485 11.31 -38.89 -4.86
C SER A 485 10.82 -40.19 -5.49
N GLY A 486 9.51 -40.32 -5.76
CA GLY A 486 8.95 -41.47 -6.49
C GLY A 486 9.06 -41.41 -8.02
N ARG A 487 9.35 -40.24 -8.60
CA ARG A 487 9.47 -40.09 -10.08
C ARG A 487 10.90 -40.15 -10.61
N ARG A 488 11.91 -39.84 -9.77
CA ARG A 488 13.32 -39.87 -10.20
C ARG A 488 13.91 -41.28 -10.35
N THR A 489 13.27 -42.31 -9.84
CA THR A 489 13.73 -43.70 -9.97
C THR A 489 13.30 -44.38 -11.28
N VAL A 490 12.47 -43.74 -12.11
CA VAL A 490 11.97 -44.35 -13.37
C VAL A 490 12.71 -43.85 -14.61
N GLU A 491 13.50 -42.74 -14.50
CA GLU A 491 14.26 -42.19 -15.64
C GLU A 491 15.76 -42.54 -15.65
N LEU A 492 16.21 -43.49 -14.82
CA LEU A 492 17.62 -43.89 -14.75
C LEU A 492 17.83 -45.39 -15.06
N TYR A 493 16.90 -46.05 -15.80
CA TYR A 493 17.15 -47.37 -16.38
C TYR A 493 16.63 -47.45 -17.80
#